data_243201c4a395ed0b6835b7c54b5e8d17
#
_entry.id   243201c4a395ed0b6835b7c54b5e8d17
#
_cell.length_a   1.000
_cell.length_b   1.000
_cell.length_c   1.000
_cell.angle_alpha   90.00
_cell.angle_beta   90.00
_cell.angle_gamma   90.00
#
_symmetry.space_group_name_H-M   'P 1'
#
loop_
_entity.id
_entity.type
_entity.pdbx_description
1 polymer ?
#
loop_
_entity_poly.entity_id
_entity_poly.type
_entity_poly.pdbx_seq_one_letter_code
_entity_poly.pdbx_strand_id
1 'polypeptide(L)'
;MKIYFAGDHAGFELKKELMAFVKTLGHEVEDCGPFSFDKTDDYPDFVIPMVKRVAGKPSTEVRGIVPAGSGQGEVIAANRVPGVRAVVYYGNNPSMVKVSRDHNDSNVITIGTRFVTLYDAKEAVRLWLETPFSNDERHMRRLKKIEELSKQIYNS
;
A
#
# COMPACT_ATOMS: atom_id res chain seq x y z
N MET A 1 -3.21 -12.17 8.14
CA MET A 1 -2.51 -12.03 6.83
C MET A 1 -1.11 -11.49 7.06
N LYS A 2 -0.25 -11.53 6.05
CA LYS A 2 1.09 -10.96 6.09
C LYS A 2 1.12 -9.55 5.50
N ILE A 3 1.69 -8.60 6.22
CA ILE A 3 1.80 -7.20 5.81
C ILE A 3 3.26 -6.83 5.64
N TYR A 4 3.64 -6.47 4.43
CA TYR A 4 4.96 -5.94 4.12
C TYR A 4 4.98 -4.41 4.29
N PHE A 5 6.05 -3.92 4.89
CA PHE A 5 6.29 -2.48 5.04
C PHE A 5 7.54 -2.07 4.28
N ALA A 6 7.44 -0.94 3.59
CA ALA A 6 8.57 -0.19 3.07
C ALA A 6 8.33 1.30 3.33
N GLY A 7 9.28 2.13 2.97
CA GLY A 7 9.12 3.58 3.09
C GLY A 7 10.35 4.29 2.55
N ASP A 8 10.50 5.52 3.00
CA ASP A 8 11.68 6.36 2.83
C ASP A 8 12.05 7.01 4.18
N HIS A 9 13.06 7.89 4.17
CA HIS A 9 13.45 8.64 5.35
C HIS A 9 12.28 9.45 5.96
N ALA A 10 11.38 10.02 5.13
CA ALA A 10 10.26 10.83 5.62
C ALA A 10 9.19 9.97 6.31
N GLY A 11 9.04 8.71 5.90
CA GLY A 11 8.12 7.74 6.49
C GLY A 11 8.72 6.89 7.61
N PHE A 12 10.01 7.02 7.89
CA PHE A 12 10.76 6.09 8.74
C PHE A 12 10.19 5.90 10.15
N GLU A 13 9.86 6.98 10.85
CA GLU A 13 9.27 6.88 12.20
C GLU A 13 7.82 6.39 12.16
N LEU A 14 7.01 6.89 11.24
CA LEU A 14 5.63 6.42 11.09
C LEU A 14 5.59 4.92 10.72
N LYS A 15 6.55 4.43 9.94
CA LYS A 15 6.67 3.01 9.61
C LYS A 15 6.79 2.15 10.87
N LYS A 16 7.66 2.50 11.81
CA LYS A 16 7.84 1.79 13.08
C LYS A 16 6.54 1.74 13.89
N GLU A 17 5.89 2.89 14.01
CA GLU A 17 4.63 3.02 14.73
C GLU A 17 3.50 2.16 14.12
N LEU A 18 3.37 2.21 12.80
CA LEU A 18 2.36 1.42 12.09
C LEU A 18 2.67 -0.08 12.11
N MET A 19 3.94 -0.48 12.03
CA MET A 19 4.32 -1.88 12.18
C MET A 19 3.94 -2.44 13.55
N ALA A 20 4.22 -1.69 14.62
CA ALA A 20 3.81 -2.06 15.97
C ALA A 20 2.28 -2.16 16.08
N PHE A 21 1.56 -1.17 15.57
CA PHE A 21 0.10 -1.14 15.56
C PHE A 21 -0.51 -2.34 14.79
N VAL A 22 -0.04 -2.62 13.59
CA VAL A 22 -0.55 -3.72 12.74
C VAL A 22 -0.34 -5.10 13.38
N LYS A 23 0.76 -5.27 14.15
CA LYS A 23 0.95 -6.47 14.97
C LYS A 23 -0.12 -6.61 16.04
N THR A 24 -0.55 -5.51 16.67
CA THR A 24 -1.65 -5.56 17.67
C THR A 24 -2.99 -5.96 17.06
N LEU A 25 -3.17 -5.76 15.75
CA LEU A 25 -4.35 -6.22 15.02
C LEU A 25 -4.28 -7.71 14.63
N GLY A 26 -3.24 -8.44 15.04
CA GLY A 26 -3.09 -9.86 14.79
C GLY A 26 -2.50 -10.23 13.42
N HIS A 27 -1.83 -9.29 12.76
CA HIS A 27 -1.19 -9.54 11.48
C HIS A 27 0.31 -9.84 11.62
N GLU A 28 0.84 -10.70 10.76
CA GLU A 28 2.28 -10.87 10.58
C GLU A 28 2.84 -9.65 9.84
N VAL A 29 3.98 -9.13 10.30
CA VAL A 29 4.60 -7.92 9.75
C VAL A 29 6.04 -8.20 9.36
N GLU A 30 6.43 -7.77 8.15
CA GLU A 30 7.81 -7.81 7.68
C GLU A 30 8.26 -6.42 7.20
N ASP A 31 9.41 -5.96 7.72
CA ASP A 31 10.06 -4.72 7.28
C ASP A 31 10.95 -5.00 6.05
N CYS A 32 10.72 -4.26 4.98
CA CYS A 32 11.49 -4.31 3.74
C CYS A 32 12.43 -3.10 3.56
N GLY A 33 12.61 -2.27 4.59
CA GLY A 33 13.50 -1.12 4.61
C GLY A 33 12.80 0.23 4.38
N PRO A 34 13.59 1.32 4.51
CA PRO A 34 14.97 1.36 5.01
C PRO A 34 15.06 0.89 6.47
N PHE A 35 16.17 0.25 6.82
CA PHE A 35 16.39 -0.25 8.19
C PHE A 35 17.10 0.75 9.08
N SER A 36 17.66 1.81 8.49
CA SER A 36 18.28 2.96 9.15
C SER A 36 17.82 4.24 8.49
N PHE A 37 17.81 5.33 9.25
CA PHE A 37 17.47 6.66 8.73
C PHE A 37 18.61 7.18 7.85
N ASP A 38 18.30 7.52 6.60
CA ASP A 38 19.17 8.24 5.67
C ASP A 38 18.34 9.27 4.90
N LYS A 39 18.57 10.56 5.18
CA LYS A 39 17.82 11.66 4.53
C LYS A 39 18.00 11.75 3.01
N THR A 40 18.95 11.01 2.45
CA THR A 40 19.30 11.00 1.03
C THR A 40 18.83 9.74 0.31
N ASP A 41 18.09 8.87 1.00
CA ASP A 41 17.59 7.62 0.42
C ASP A 41 16.59 7.85 -0.72
N ASP A 42 16.55 6.90 -1.63
CA ASP A 42 15.62 6.88 -2.76
C ASP A 42 14.51 5.84 -2.51
N TYR A 43 13.27 6.28 -2.35
CA TYR A 43 12.12 5.41 -2.06
C TYR A 43 11.94 4.24 -3.05
N PRO A 44 12.27 4.34 -4.36
CA PRO A 44 12.10 3.21 -5.27
C PRO A 44 12.90 1.98 -4.89
N ASP A 45 14.06 2.16 -4.24
CA ASP A 45 14.95 1.08 -3.81
C ASP A 45 14.32 0.16 -2.77
N PHE A 46 13.34 0.67 -2.01
CA PHE A 46 12.61 -0.07 -0.98
C PHE A 46 11.21 -0.48 -1.46
N VAL A 47 10.52 0.42 -2.15
CA VAL A 47 9.13 0.22 -2.58
C VAL A 47 9.04 -0.88 -3.63
N ILE A 48 9.88 -0.83 -4.68
CA ILE A 48 9.81 -1.80 -5.79
C ILE A 48 10.07 -3.24 -5.32
N PRO A 49 11.13 -3.54 -4.55
CA PRO A 49 11.33 -4.88 -3.99
C PRO A 49 10.19 -5.36 -3.09
N MET A 50 9.64 -4.46 -2.28
CA MET A 50 8.52 -4.81 -1.38
C MET A 50 7.28 -5.16 -2.17
N VAL A 51 6.86 -4.33 -3.13
CA VAL A 51 5.61 -4.57 -3.87
C VAL A 51 5.69 -5.79 -4.79
N LYS A 52 6.89 -6.20 -5.23
CA LYS A 52 7.08 -7.49 -5.92
C LYS A 52 6.72 -8.69 -5.05
N ARG A 53 6.80 -8.56 -3.71
CA ARG A 53 6.37 -9.63 -2.78
C ARG A 53 4.85 -9.67 -2.61
N VAL A 54 4.17 -8.56 -2.91
CA VAL A 54 2.70 -8.45 -2.88
C VAL A 54 2.08 -8.85 -4.21
N ALA A 55 2.75 -8.52 -5.31
CA ALA A 55 2.27 -8.74 -6.66
C ALA A 55 1.87 -10.21 -6.91
N GLY A 56 0.73 -10.41 -7.56
CA GLY A 56 0.24 -11.74 -7.94
C GLY A 56 -0.28 -12.62 -6.80
N LYS A 57 -0.28 -12.12 -5.56
CA LYS A 57 -0.82 -12.83 -4.40
C LYS A 57 -2.22 -12.33 -4.05
N PRO A 58 -3.08 -13.18 -3.45
CA PRO A 58 -4.39 -12.75 -2.98
C PRO A 58 -4.27 -11.65 -1.92
N SER A 59 -5.05 -10.59 -2.07
CA SER A 59 -5.06 -9.47 -1.10
C SER A 59 -5.64 -9.85 0.27
N THR A 60 -6.26 -11.02 0.36
CA THR A 60 -6.69 -11.65 1.62
C THR A 60 -5.54 -12.28 2.40
N GLU A 61 -4.40 -12.53 1.75
CA GLU A 61 -3.23 -13.17 2.35
C GLU A 61 -2.09 -12.18 2.55
N VAL A 62 -1.89 -11.27 1.59
CA VAL A 62 -0.72 -10.38 1.54
C VAL A 62 -1.10 -8.97 1.12
N ARG A 63 -0.61 -7.96 1.84
CA ARG A 63 -0.72 -6.53 1.47
C ARG A 63 0.54 -5.76 1.80
N GLY A 64 0.68 -4.56 1.24
CA GLY A 64 1.80 -3.65 1.49
C GLY A 64 1.37 -2.30 2.07
N ILE A 65 2.18 -1.75 2.98
CA ILE A 65 1.97 -0.43 3.57
C ILE A 65 3.27 0.38 3.43
N VAL A 66 3.16 1.60 2.90
CA VAL A 66 4.31 2.47 2.61
C VAL A 66 4.10 3.87 3.19
N PRO A 67 4.53 4.14 4.42
CA PRO A 67 4.63 5.49 4.92
C PRO A 67 5.76 6.25 4.21
N ALA A 68 5.47 7.48 3.80
CA ALA A 68 6.39 8.32 3.01
C ALA A 68 6.04 9.80 3.16
N GLY A 69 6.82 10.72 2.63
CA GLY A 69 6.59 12.15 2.75
C GLY A 69 5.19 12.58 2.29
N SER A 70 4.89 12.42 1.02
CA SER A 70 3.57 12.65 0.44
C SER A 70 2.85 11.35 0.02
N GLY A 71 3.59 10.28 -0.15
CA GLY A 71 3.10 9.02 -0.69
C GLY A 71 2.88 9.02 -2.21
N GLN A 72 3.08 10.16 -2.88
CA GLN A 72 2.77 10.30 -4.32
C GLN A 72 3.78 9.58 -5.21
N GLY A 73 5.08 9.74 -4.94
CA GLY A 73 6.13 9.04 -5.68
C GLY A 73 6.06 7.54 -5.46
N GLU A 74 5.83 7.13 -4.24
CA GLU A 74 5.74 5.72 -3.84
C GLU A 74 4.54 5.02 -4.50
N VAL A 75 3.38 5.67 -4.60
CA VAL A 75 2.22 5.08 -5.30
C VAL A 75 2.46 4.97 -6.79
N ILE A 76 3.15 5.94 -7.40
CA ILE A 76 3.56 5.88 -8.81
C ILE A 76 4.51 4.69 -9.03
N ALA A 77 5.54 4.56 -8.19
CA ALA A 77 6.49 3.45 -8.28
C ALA A 77 5.81 2.08 -8.08
N ALA A 78 4.97 1.97 -7.07
CA ALA A 78 4.26 0.74 -6.74
C ALA A 78 3.39 0.26 -7.91
N ASN A 79 2.64 1.16 -8.54
CA ASN A 79 1.75 0.83 -9.67
C ASN A 79 2.49 0.51 -10.99
N ARG A 80 3.83 0.62 -11.04
CA ARG A 80 4.64 0.13 -12.17
C ARG A 80 4.84 -1.38 -12.15
N VAL A 81 4.54 -2.04 -11.03
CA VAL A 81 4.67 -3.49 -10.91
C VAL A 81 3.33 -4.15 -11.25
N PRO A 82 3.25 -5.01 -12.28
CA PRO A 82 2.01 -5.70 -12.64
C PRO A 82 1.40 -6.46 -11.45
N GLY A 83 0.07 -6.39 -11.33
CA GLY A 83 -0.65 -7.02 -10.21
C GLY A 83 -0.67 -6.19 -8.92
N VAL A 84 0.00 -5.04 -8.90
CA VAL A 84 -0.11 -4.06 -7.80
C VAL A 84 -1.21 -3.06 -8.11
N ARG A 85 -2.03 -2.81 -7.09
CA ARG A 85 -3.10 -1.80 -7.07
C ARG A 85 -2.88 -0.91 -5.87
N ALA A 86 -1.93 0.01 -6.01
CA ALA A 86 -1.54 0.94 -4.95
C ALA A 86 -2.42 2.19 -4.97
N VAL A 87 -2.77 2.64 -3.78
CA VAL A 87 -3.51 3.88 -3.53
C VAL A 87 -2.77 4.74 -2.54
N VAL A 88 -3.00 6.06 -2.56
CA VAL A 88 -2.40 7.00 -1.62
C VAL A 88 -3.46 7.55 -0.66
N TYR A 89 -3.07 7.66 0.62
CA TYR A 89 -3.84 8.35 1.64
C TYR A 89 -3.01 9.47 2.27
N TYR A 90 -3.57 10.66 2.30
CA TYR A 90 -2.94 11.85 2.89
C TYR A 90 -3.95 12.67 3.73
N GLY A 91 -4.93 11.99 4.34
CA GLY A 91 -5.85 12.61 5.29
C GLY A 91 -7.22 12.97 4.73
N ASN A 92 -7.99 13.68 5.52
CA ASN A 92 -9.28 14.31 5.28
C ASN A 92 -10.50 13.37 5.14
N ASN A 93 -10.37 12.20 4.51
CA ASN A 93 -11.53 11.32 4.32
C ASN A 93 -11.13 9.83 4.37
N PRO A 94 -11.27 9.17 5.52
CA PRO A 94 -10.95 7.75 5.66
C PRO A 94 -11.90 6.84 4.83
N SER A 95 -13.03 7.35 4.34
CA SER A 95 -13.89 6.56 3.45
C SER A 95 -13.21 6.22 2.13
N MET A 96 -12.21 7.00 1.70
CA MET A 96 -11.45 6.70 0.49
C MET A 96 -10.73 5.36 0.56
N VAL A 97 -10.18 5.02 1.72
CA VAL A 97 -9.47 3.74 1.86
C VAL A 97 -10.41 2.55 1.80
N LYS A 98 -11.65 2.72 2.31
CA LYS A 98 -12.70 1.70 2.18
C LYS A 98 -13.08 1.50 0.71
N VAL A 99 -13.36 2.58 -0.02
CA VAL A 99 -13.70 2.51 -1.45
C VAL A 99 -12.58 1.86 -2.25
N SER A 100 -11.31 2.16 -1.93
CA SER A 100 -10.17 1.55 -2.61
C SER A 100 -10.10 0.02 -2.42
N ARG A 101 -10.54 -0.45 -1.26
CA ARG A 101 -10.65 -1.88 -1.00
C ARG A 101 -11.88 -2.48 -1.65
N ASP A 102 -13.04 -1.91 -1.35
CA ASP A 102 -14.35 -2.42 -1.76
C ASP A 102 -14.50 -2.51 -3.29
N HIS A 103 -14.05 -1.47 -4.01
CA HIS A 103 -14.19 -1.37 -5.46
C HIS A 103 -12.97 -1.85 -6.25
N ASN A 104 -11.77 -1.66 -5.73
CA ASN A 104 -10.54 -1.81 -6.50
C ASN A 104 -9.60 -2.90 -5.97
N ASP A 105 -9.98 -3.58 -4.91
CA ASP A 105 -9.14 -4.58 -4.27
C ASP A 105 -7.69 -4.10 -4.09
N SER A 106 -7.51 -2.83 -3.64
CA SER A 106 -6.19 -2.25 -3.46
C SER A 106 -5.35 -3.11 -2.52
N ASN A 107 -4.14 -3.49 -2.95
CA ASN A 107 -3.27 -4.39 -2.20
C ASN A 107 -2.03 -3.68 -1.63
N VAL A 108 -1.85 -2.40 -1.97
CA VAL A 108 -0.82 -1.53 -1.40
C VAL A 108 -1.46 -0.18 -1.05
N ILE A 109 -1.10 0.35 0.13
CA ILE A 109 -1.45 1.71 0.53
C ILE A 109 -0.19 2.50 0.85
N THR A 110 -0.06 3.70 0.26
CA THR A 110 0.97 4.67 0.64
C THR A 110 0.36 5.74 1.52
N ILE A 111 1.10 6.26 2.49
CA ILE A 111 0.59 7.22 3.49
C ILE A 111 1.48 8.44 3.50
N GLY A 112 0.90 9.61 3.22
CA GLY A 112 1.59 10.89 3.23
C GLY A 112 1.77 11.43 4.64
N THR A 113 2.91 11.16 5.27
CA THR A 113 3.19 11.48 6.68
C THR A 113 3.13 12.97 6.99
N ARG A 114 3.37 13.82 6.00
CA ARG A 114 3.32 15.28 6.14
C ARG A 114 1.89 15.83 6.29
N PHE A 115 0.89 15.02 6.01
CA PHE A 115 -0.51 15.45 5.90
C PHE A 115 -1.45 14.73 6.87
N VAL A 116 -0.94 13.75 7.62
CA VAL A 116 -1.75 12.95 8.54
C VAL A 116 -1.15 12.96 9.94
N THR A 117 -2.00 12.89 10.95
CA THR A 117 -1.56 12.57 12.31
C THR A 117 -1.32 11.07 12.45
N LEU A 118 -0.61 10.66 13.50
CA LEU A 118 -0.47 9.23 13.82
C LEU A 118 -1.82 8.54 14.02
N TYR A 119 -2.78 9.25 14.63
CA TYR A 119 -4.13 8.74 14.81
C TYR A 119 -4.82 8.49 13.47
N ASP A 120 -4.79 9.46 12.54
CA ASP A 120 -5.40 9.33 11.22
C ASP A 120 -4.76 8.19 10.42
N ALA A 121 -3.43 8.05 10.50
CA ALA A 121 -2.71 6.97 9.83
C ALA A 121 -3.13 5.60 10.37
N LYS A 122 -3.19 5.43 11.68
CA LYS A 122 -3.64 4.18 12.33
C LYS A 122 -5.08 3.84 11.96
N GLU A 123 -5.98 4.83 11.98
CA GLU A 123 -7.38 4.62 11.63
C GLU A 123 -7.55 4.26 10.15
N ALA A 124 -6.85 4.95 9.24
CA ALA A 124 -6.87 4.62 7.82
C ALA A 124 -6.35 3.20 7.55
N VAL A 125 -5.24 2.82 8.18
CA VAL A 125 -4.67 1.47 8.06
C VAL A 125 -5.64 0.42 8.58
N ARG A 126 -6.24 0.63 9.77
CA ARG A 126 -7.23 -0.29 10.34
C ARG A 126 -8.40 -0.50 9.38
N LEU A 127 -9.02 0.57 8.92
CA LEU A 127 -10.15 0.53 7.99
C LEU A 127 -9.79 -0.17 6.68
N TRP A 128 -8.59 0.11 6.15
CA TRP A 128 -8.12 -0.51 4.92
C TRP A 128 -7.85 -2.01 5.09
N LEU A 129 -7.31 -2.43 6.23
CA LEU A 129 -7.06 -3.84 6.50
C LEU A 129 -8.36 -4.62 6.72
N GLU A 130 -9.35 -4.03 7.41
CA GLU A 130 -10.64 -4.64 7.75
C GLU A 130 -11.63 -4.68 6.58
N THR A 131 -11.48 -3.79 5.58
CA THR A 131 -12.44 -3.73 4.46
C THR A 131 -12.16 -4.83 3.45
N PRO A 132 -13.11 -5.75 3.17
CA PRO A 132 -12.97 -6.74 2.11
C PRO A 132 -13.17 -6.11 0.73
N PHE A 133 -12.83 -6.85 -0.31
CA PHE A 133 -13.26 -6.54 -1.68
C PHE A 133 -14.71 -7.01 -1.86
N SER A 134 -15.56 -6.18 -2.51
CA SER A 134 -16.99 -6.52 -2.70
C SER A 134 -17.23 -7.73 -3.59
N ASN A 135 -16.30 -8.01 -4.50
CA ASN A 135 -16.48 -9.00 -5.59
C ASN A 135 -17.68 -8.69 -6.50
N ASP A 136 -18.18 -7.45 -6.52
CA ASP A 136 -19.22 -7.06 -7.49
C ASP A 136 -18.73 -7.29 -8.91
N GLU A 137 -19.60 -7.85 -9.76
CA GLU A 137 -19.28 -8.19 -11.16
C GLU A 137 -18.66 -7.03 -11.93
N ARG A 138 -19.20 -5.81 -11.75
CA ARG A 138 -18.69 -4.60 -12.42
C ARG A 138 -17.26 -4.27 -11.99
N HIS A 139 -16.91 -4.49 -10.71
CA HIS A 139 -15.57 -4.22 -10.17
C HIS A 139 -14.58 -5.28 -10.64
N MET A 140 -14.93 -6.55 -10.55
CA MET A 140 -14.12 -7.65 -11.06
C MET A 140 -13.83 -7.49 -12.56
N ARG A 141 -14.85 -7.15 -13.37
CA ARG A 141 -14.68 -6.91 -14.81
C ARG A 141 -13.70 -5.77 -15.11
N ARG A 142 -13.76 -4.67 -14.34
CA ARG A 142 -12.86 -3.53 -14.52
C ARG A 142 -11.43 -3.89 -14.16
N LEU A 143 -11.21 -4.57 -13.05
CA LEU A 143 -9.88 -5.02 -12.64
C LEU A 143 -9.27 -5.99 -13.66
N LYS A 144 -10.05 -6.96 -14.12
CA LYS A 144 -9.63 -7.89 -15.19
C LYS A 144 -9.23 -7.14 -16.46
N LYS A 145 -10.01 -6.14 -16.84
CA LYS A 145 -9.72 -5.31 -18.03
C LYS A 145 -8.43 -4.50 -17.89
N ILE A 146 -8.13 -3.97 -16.70
CA ILE A 146 -6.85 -3.31 -16.42
C ILE A 146 -5.70 -4.28 -16.62
N GLU A 147 -5.76 -5.49 -16.08
CA GLU A 147 -4.71 -6.50 -16.22
C GLU A 147 -4.50 -6.93 -17.68
N GLU A 148 -5.58 -7.13 -18.43
CA GLU A 148 -5.53 -7.50 -19.85
C GLU A 148 -4.87 -6.41 -20.72
N LEU A 149 -5.29 -5.17 -20.56
CA LEU A 149 -4.74 -4.04 -21.32
C LEU A 149 -3.30 -3.72 -20.94
N SER A 150 -2.95 -3.82 -19.65
CA SER A 150 -1.58 -3.61 -19.18
C SER A 150 -0.60 -4.61 -19.77
N LYS A 151 -0.99 -5.88 -19.90
CA LYS A 151 -0.15 -6.91 -20.55
C LYS A 151 0.17 -6.58 -22.00
N GLN A 152 -0.74 -5.96 -22.73
CA GLN A 152 -0.48 -5.54 -24.11
C GLN A 152 0.59 -4.46 -24.22
N ILE A 153 0.66 -3.57 -23.21
CA ILE A 153 1.65 -2.49 -23.15
C ILE A 153 3.05 -3.04 -22.83
N TYR A 154 3.14 -3.99 -21.90
CA TYR A 154 4.43 -4.54 -21.46
C TYR A 154 5.01 -5.61 -22.40
N ASN A 155 4.19 -6.19 -23.27
CA ASN A 155 4.62 -7.21 -24.25
C ASN A 155 4.82 -6.65 -25.67
N SER A 156 4.64 -5.35 -25.86
CA SER A 156 4.92 -4.60 -27.09
C SER A 156 6.30 -3.95 -27.04
#